data_dfea9830636b3cc24011810fc207020c
#
_entry.id   dfea9830636b3cc24011810fc207020c
#
_cell.length_a   1.000
_cell.length_b   1.000
_cell.length_c   1.000
_cell.angle_alpha   90.00
_cell.angle_beta   90.00
_cell.angle_gamma   90.00
#
_symmetry.space_group_name_H-M   'P 1'
#
loop_
_entity.id
_entity.type
_entity.pdbx_description
1 polymer ?
#
loop_
_entity_poly.entity_id
_entity_poly.type
_entity_poly.pdbx_seq_one_letter_code
_entity_poly.pdbx_strand_id
1 'polypeptide(L)'
;MVGILLITHAPLGRAFIEAVTHVYKDPPEKLEALDVIADQDPGEVRRLASEAIARINDGSGVLVLTDMIGATPANCTQSLCVSGEIEVIAGVSLPMLLRAISYRNNRLETLIEMALTGGQKGVCRVAAKI
;
A
#
# COMPACT_ATOMS: atom_id res chain seq x y z
N MET A 1 -9.47 -12.09 -2.85
CA MET A 1 -8.97 -10.74 -3.17
C MET A 1 -7.96 -10.30 -2.12
N VAL A 2 -6.75 -9.96 -2.53
CA VAL A 2 -5.71 -9.47 -1.62
C VAL A 2 -6.11 -8.12 -1.05
N GLY A 3 -6.00 -7.95 0.27
CA GLY A 3 -6.20 -6.67 0.92
C GLY A 3 -5.01 -5.74 0.67
N ILE A 4 -5.26 -4.45 0.56
CA ILE A 4 -4.22 -3.45 0.38
C ILE A 4 -4.30 -2.44 1.51
N LEU A 5 -3.19 -2.29 2.24
CA LEU A 5 -3.08 -1.32 3.33
C LEU A 5 -1.97 -0.33 3.04
N LEU A 6 -2.31 0.94 3.05
CA LEU A 6 -1.34 2.02 2.94
C LEU A 6 -0.93 2.45 4.34
N ILE A 7 0.36 2.38 4.64
CA ILE A 7 0.91 2.91 5.89
C ILE A 7 1.96 3.94 5.51
N THR A 8 1.61 5.21 5.63
CA THR A 8 2.41 6.32 5.11
C THR A 8 2.41 7.49 6.08
N HIS A 9 3.27 8.46 5.83
CA HIS A 9 3.20 9.74 6.53
C HIS A 9 1.87 10.43 6.21
N ALA A 10 1.21 10.98 7.22
CA ALA A 10 -0.02 11.74 7.03
C ALA A 10 0.25 12.96 6.14
N PRO A 11 -0.61 13.31 5.21
CA PRO A 11 -1.90 12.71 4.87
C PRO A 11 -1.85 11.83 3.59
N LEU A 12 -0.69 11.26 3.25
CA LEU A 12 -0.47 10.61 1.95
C LEU A 12 -1.43 9.44 1.69
N GLY A 13 -1.63 8.57 2.67
CA GLY A 13 -2.46 7.38 2.48
C GLY A 13 -3.89 7.75 2.11
N ARG A 14 -4.49 8.65 2.87
CA ARG A 14 -5.84 9.14 2.58
C ARG A 14 -5.91 9.82 1.22
N ALA A 15 -4.88 10.61 0.89
CA ALA A 15 -4.82 11.29 -0.42
C ALA A 15 -4.74 10.29 -1.57
N PHE A 16 -4.00 9.19 -1.40
CA PHE A 16 -3.97 8.11 -2.39
C PHE A 16 -5.35 7.49 -2.59
N ILE A 17 -6.08 7.24 -1.51
CA ILE A 17 -7.43 6.67 -1.61
C ILE A 17 -8.36 7.64 -2.34
N GLU A 18 -8.29 8.92 -2.04
CA GLU A 18 -9.06 9.92 -2.76
C GLU A 18 -8.73 9.92 -4.26
N ALA A 19 -7.46 9.84 -4.61
CA ALA A 19 -7.03 9.83 -6.01
C ALA A 19 -7.56 8.61 -6.77
N VAL A 20 -7.45 7.41 -6.18
CA VAL A 20 -7.95 6.19 -6.86
C VAL A 20 -9.47 6.15 -6.91
N THR A 21 -10.15 6.76 -5.95
CA THR A 21 -11.61 6.89 -5.98
C THR A 21 -12.07 7.70 -7.18
N HIS A 22 -11.33 8.73 -7.56
CA HIS A 22 -11.59 9.46 -8.80
C HIS A 22 -11.44 8.59 -10.03
N VAL A 23 -10.44 7.71 -10.07
CA VAL A 23 -10.20 6.82 -11.20
C VAL A 23 -11.30 5.76 -11.33
N TYR A 24 -11.69 5.14 -10.22
CA TYR A 24 -12.64 4.04 -10.19
C TYR A 24 -14.08 4.48 -9.91
N LYS A 25 -14.32 5.74 -9.62
CA LYS A 25 -15.61 6.37 -9.26
C LYS A 25 -16.12 5.98 -7.88
N ASP A 26 -15.73 4.82 -7.36
CA ASP A 26 -16.08 4.36 -6.03
C ASP A 26 -14.80 3.94 -5.31
N PRO A 27 -14.73 4.04 -3.97
CA PRO A 27 -13.58 3.54 -3.23
C PRO A 27 -13.45 2.02 -3.44
N PRO A 28 -12.25 1.52 -3.82
CA PRO A 28 -12.04 0.07 -3.93
C PRO A 28 -12.27 -0.61 -2.58
N GLU A 29 -12.84 -1.82 -2.62
CA GLU A 29 -13.02 -2.64 -1.42
C GLU A 29 -11.67 -3.07 -0.84
N LYS A 30 -11.64 -3.31 0.47
CA LYS A 30 -10.45 -3.84 1.16
C LYS A 30 -9.19 -3.03 0.87
N LEU A 31 -9.35 -1.73 0.75
CA LEU A 31 -8.28 -0.76 0.65
C LEU A 31 -8.43 0.19 1.82
N GLU A 32 -7.43 0.22 2.70
CA GLU A 32 -7.42 1.10 3.87
C GLU A 32 -6.11 1.87 3.94
N ALA A 33 -6.14 2.99 4.63
CA ALA A 33 -4.97 3.80 4.87
C ALA A 33 -4.81 4.05 6.36
N LEU A 34 -3.58 3.93 6.83
CA LEU A 34 -3.16 4.35 8.15
C LEU A 34 -2.16 5.48 7.98
N ASP A 35 -2.61 6.70 8.26
CA ASP A 35 -1.77 7.88 8.19
C ASP A 35 -1.04 8.07 9.51
N VAL A 36 0.28 8.02 9.48
CA VAL A 36 1.12 8.14 10.65
C VAL A 36 1.49 9.61 10.85
N ILE A 37 1.14 10.16 11.99
CA ILE A 37 1.47 11.54 12.35
C ILE A 37 2.81 11.60 13.09
N ALA A 38 3.42 12.79 13.13
CA ALA A 38 4.66 13.01 13.86
C ALA A 38 4.47 12.64 15.34
N ASP A 39 5.50 12.02 15.92
CA ASP A 39 5.55 11.64 17.34
C ASP A 39 4.48 10.61 17.78
N GLN A 40 3.83 9.95 16.82
CA GLN A 40 2.90 8.87 17.14
C GLN A 40 3.67 7.66 17.69
N ASP A 41 3.15 7.07 18.77
CA ASP A 41 3.78 5.92 19.39
C ASP A 41 3.86 4.73 18.42
N PRO A 42 5.07 4.16 18.19
CA PRO A 42 5.21 3.03 17.28
C PRO A 42 4.37 1.80 17.66
N GLY A 43 4.17 1.57 18.95
CA GLY A 43 3.31 0.48 19.44
C GLY A 43 1.86 0.67 19.04
N GLU A 44 1.38 1.91 19.08
CA GLU A 44 0.03 2.23 18.63
C GLU A 44 -0.12 2.06 17.13
N VAL A 45 0.89 2.50 16.36
CA VAL A 45 0.88 2.31 14.90
C VAL A 45 0.79 0.83 14.56
N ARG A 46 1.58 -0.02 15.22
CA ARG A 46 1.54 -1.46 14.99
C ARG A 46 0.17 -2.05 15.35
N ARG A 47 -0.42 -1.60 16.46
CA ARG A 47 -1.75 -2.07 16.88
C ARG A 47 -2.82 -1.72 15.84
N LEU A 48 -2.83 -0.48 15.39
CA LEU A 48 -3.78 -0.01 14.39
C LEU A 48 -3.58 -0.72 13.05
N ALA A 49 -2.33 -0.95 12.67
CA ALA A 49 -2.01 -1.68 11.44
C ALA A 49 -2.48 -3.14 11.52
N SER A 50 -2.25 -3.80 12.65
CA SER A 50 -2.70 -5.19 12.85
C SER A 50 -4.23 -5.29 12.77
N GLU A 51 -4.94 -4.34 13.33
CA GLU A 51 -6.40 -4.29 13.26
C GLU A 51 -6.88 -4.09 11.83
N ALA A 52 -6.24 -3.18 11.09
CA ALA A 52 -6.57 -2.93 9.68
C ALA A 52 -6.32 -4.17 8.83
N ILE A 53 -5.18 -4.84 9.03
CA ILE A 53 -4.85 -6.08 8.32
C ILE A 53 -5.91 -7.14 8.58
N ALA A 54 -6.35 -7.31 9.82
CA ALA A 54 -7.38 -8.29 10.17
C ALA A 54 -8.70 -7.99 9.45
N ARG A 55 -9.06 -6.71 9.29
CA ARG A 55 -10.30 -6.33 8.61
C ARG A 55 -10.29 -6.63 7.12
N ILE A 56 -9.14 -6.50 6.47
CA ILE A 56 -9.05 -6.61 5.00
C ILE A 56 -8.48 -7.92 4.50
N ASN A 57 -8.02 -8.81 5.39
CA ASN A 57 -7.49 -10.12 5.02
C ASN A 57 -8.63 -11.14 4.97
N ASP A 58 -9.01 -11.58 3.78
CA ASP A 58 -10.04 -12.62 3.59
C ASP A 58 -9.44 -14.02 3.48
N GLY A 59 -8.16 -14.16 3.76
CA GLY A 59 -7.39 -15.39 3.58
C GLY A 59 -6.46 -15.35 2.37
N SER A 60 -6.63 -14.36 1.50
CA SER A 60 -5.76 -14.17 0.31
C SER A 60 -4.46 -13.43 0.64
N GLY A 61 -4.35 -12.91 1.84
CA GLY A 61 -3.20 -12.12 2.26
C GLY A 61 -3.41 -10.63 2.13
N VAL A 62 -2.41 -9.88 2.58
CA VAL A 62 -2.43 -8.41 2.55
C VAL A 62 -1.11 -7.89 2.01
N LEU A 63 -1.21 -6.96 1.08
CA LEU A 63 -0.09 -6.17 0.57
C LEU A 63 -0.10 -4.82 1.28
N VAL A 64 0.97 -4.55 2.02
CA VAL A 64 1.17 -3.25 2.67
C VAL A 64 2.06 -2.40 1.78
N LEU A 65 1.63 -1.19 1.51
CA LEU A 65 2.38 -0.22 0.72
C LEU A 65 2.76 0.96 1.62
N THR A 66 4.04 1.23 1.73
CA THR A 66 4.55 2.36 2.52
C THR A 66 5.29 3.34 1.61
N ASP A 67 5.42 4.58 2.05
CA ASP A 67 5.97 5.64 1.21
C ASP A 67 7.50 5.58 1.11
N MET A 68 8.22 5.35 2.20
CA MET A 68 9.67 5.29 2.12
C MET A 68 10.26 4.36 3.17
N ILE A 69 11.32 3.67 2.78
CA ILE A 69 12.07 2.80 3.67
C ILE A 69 12.90 3.64 4.66
N GLY A 70 13.12 3.11 5.86
CA GLY A 70 13.93 3.80 6.88
C GLY A 70 13.20 4.85 7.71
N ALA A 71 11.94 5.14 7.39
CA ALA A 71 11.10 6.05 8.17
C ALA A 71 10.24 5.26 9.16
N THR A 72 9.63 5.96 10.14
CA THR A 72 8.79 5.33 11.16
C THR A 72 7.68 4.45 10.59
N PRO A 73 6.90 4.87 9.58
CA PRO A 73 5.87 4.01 9.01
C PRO A 73 6.44 2.68 8.49
N ALA A 74 7.53 2.71 7.73
CA ALA A 74 8.16 1.50 7.19
C ALA A 74 8.73 0.61 8.29
N ASN A 75 9.39 1.20 9.29
CA ASN A 75 9.97 0.45 10.40
C ASN A 75 8.90 -0.28 11.23
N CYS A 76 7.76 0.35 11.43
CA CYS A 76 6.64 -0.27 12.12
C CYS A 76 6.04 -1.42 11.30
N THR A 77 6.03 -1.32 9.98
CA THR A 77 5.46 -2.36 9.11
C THR A 77 6.33 -3.60 9.03
N GLN A 78 7.64 -3.47 9.19
CA GLN A 78 8.55 -4.61 9.13
C GLN A 78 8.19 -5.70 10.15
N SER A 79 7.77 -5.30 11.34
CA SER A 79 7.37 -6.24 12.38
C SER A 79 6.05 -6.97 12.10
N LEU A 80 5.29 -6.51 11.09
CA LEU A 80 4.01 -7.10 10.71
C LEU A 80 4.16 -8.12 9.58
N CYS A 81 5.34 -8.20 8.96
CA CYS A 81 5.56 -9.11 7.84
C CYS A 81 5.42 -10.56 8.26
N VAL A 82 4.63 -11.31 7.51
CA VAL A 82 4.51 -12.76 7.61
C VAL A 82 4.67 -13.29 6.19
N SER A 83 5.76 -14.00 5.94
CA SER A 83 6.11 -14.51 4.61
C SER A 83 4.94 -15.23 3.95
N GLY A 84 4.58 -14.81 2.76
CA GLY A 84 3.48 -15.40 1.99
C GLY A 84 2.08 -14.99 2.41
N GLU A 85 1.95 -14.19 3.48
CA GLU A 85 0.65 -13.73 3.98
C GLU A 85 0.57 -12.21 4.07
N ILE A 86 1.59 -11.58 4.63
CA ILE A 86 1.64 -10.13 4.80
C ILE A 86 2.99 -9.67 4.29
N GLU A 87 2.98 -8.99 3.17
CA GLU A 87 4.18 -8.51 2.50
C GLU A 87 4.14 -7.00 2.37
N VAL A 88 5.31 -6.36 2.38
CA VAL A 88 5.43 -4.90 2.37
C VAL A 88 6.27 -4.45 1.18
N ILE A 89 5.80 -3.42 0.50
CA ILE A 89 6.56 -2.72 -0.55
C ILE A 89 6.71 -1.27 -0.12
N ALA A 90 7.93 -0.75 -0.16
CA ALA A 90 8.21 0.66 0.06
C ALA A 90 8.30 1.41 -1.28
N GLY A 91 8.08 2.72 -1.23
CA GLY A 91 8.14 3.55 -2.42
C GLY A 91 6.83 3.63 -3.18
N VAL A 92 5.70 3.60 -2.47
CA VAL A 92 4.39 3.63 -3.09
C VAL A 92 4.22 4.88 -3.96
N SER A 93 3.60 4.67 -5.11
CA SER A 93 3.23 5.71 -6.05
C SER A 93 1.84 5.41 -6.61
N LEU A 94 1.24 6.38 -7.26
CA LEU A 94 -0.08 6.16 -7.87
C LEU A 94 -0.04 5.05 -8.94
N PRO A 95 0.97 4.99 -9.84
CA PRO A 95 1.08 3.87 -10.77
C PRO A 95 1.19 2.51 -10.08
N MET A 96 1.96 2.42 -9.00
CA MET A 96 2.08 1.18 -8.22
C MET A 96 0.72 0.79 -7.62
N LEU A 97 0.04 1.73 -6.98
CA LEU A 97 -1.24 1.46 -6.32
C LEU A 97 -2.32 1.05 -7.32
N LEU A 98 -2.42 1.73 -8.46
CA LEU A 98 -3.38 1.37 -9.50
C LEU A 98 -3.10 -0.03 -10.07
N ARG A 99 -1.83 -0.37 -10.26
CA ARG A 99 -1.43 -1.69 -10.71
C ARG A 99 -1.82 -2.75 -9.68
N ALA A 100 -1.54 -2.49 -8.41
CA ALA A 100 -1.90 -3.41 -7.32
C ALA A 100 -3.41 -3.64 -7.25
N ILE A 101 -4.21 -2.60 -7.34
CA ILE A 101 -5.67 -2.72 -7.33
C ILE A 101 -6.16 -3.54 -8.52
N SER A 102 -5.60 -3.31 -9.71
CA SER A 102 -6.01 -4.01 -10.93
C SER A 102 -5.71 -5.50 -10.91
N TYR A 103 -4.66 -5.93 -10.21
CA TYR A 103 -4.21 -7.33 -10.20
C TYR A 103 -4.42 -8.04 -8.86
N ARG A 104 -5.18 -7.45 -7.96
CA ARG A 104 -5.33 -7.97 -6.59
C ARG A 104 -6.09 -9.29 -6.47
N ASN A 105 -6.69 -9.78 -7.55
CA ASN A 105 -7.33 -11.10 -7.56
C ASN A 105 -6.36 -12.23 -7.89
N ASN A 106 -5.11 -11.91 -8.15
CA ASN A 106 -4.04 -12.87 -8.30
C ASN A 106 -3.50 -13.31 -6.94
N ARG A 107 -2.64 -14.32 -6.94
CA ARG A 107 -1.90 -14.71 -5.75
C ARG A 107 -1.03 -13.53 -5.29
N LEU A 108 -0.81 -13.45 -3.98
CA LEU A 108 -0.03 -12.37 -3.38
C LEU A 108 1.35 -12.23 -4.04
N GLU A 109 2.04 -13.33 -4.28
CA GLU A 109 3.37 -13.30 -4.91
C GLU A 109 3.34 -12.67 -6.30
N THR A 110 2.36 -13.01 -7.11
CA THR A 110 2.17 -12.42 -8.43
C THR A 110 1.84 -10.93 -8.33
N LEU A 111 0.99 -10.59 -7.38
CA LEU A 111 0.60 -9.19 -7.15
C LEU A 111 1.81 -8.33 -6.75
N ILE A 112 2.69 -8.85 -5.91
CA ILE A 112 3.90 -8.14 -5.51
C ILE A 112 4.75 -7.79 -6.74
N GLU A 113 4.99 -8.75 -7.62
CA GLU A 113 5.76 -8.51 -8.84
C GLU A 113 5.11 -7.47 -9.74
N MET A 114 3.79 -7.55 -9.88
CA MET A 114 3.03 -6.59 -10.69
C MET A 114 3.09 -5.17 -10.10
N ALA A 115 2.98 -5.06 -8.79
CA ALA A 115 3.05 -3.77 -8.11
C ALA A 115 4.45 -3.16 -8.22
N LEU A 116 5.50 -3.96 -8.02
CA LEU A 116 6.88 -3.50 -8.17
C LEU A 116 7.14 -3.00 -9.58
N THR A 117 6.74 -3.78 -10.59
CA THR A 117 6.88 -3.39 -12.00
C THR A 117 6.11 -2.10 -12.31
N GLY A 118 4.89 -1.98 -11.80
CA GLY A 118 4.07 -0.78 -11.98
C GLY A 118 4.73 0.46 -11.41
N GLY A 119 5.31 0.34 -10.22
CA GLY A 119 6.04 1.43 -9.59
C GLY A 119 7.29 1.82 -10.36
N GLN A 120 8.08 0.84 -10.78
CA GLN A 120 9.32 1.07 -11.53
C GLN A 120 9.06 1.71 -12.88
N LYS A 121 8.09 1.20 -13.63
CA LYS A 121 7.74 1.74 -14.96
C LYS A 121 7.01 3.07 -14.88
N GLY A 122 6.43 3.39 -13.74
CA GLY A 122 5.78 4.68 -13.50
C GLY A 122 6.76 5.84 -13.38
N VAL A 123 8.04 5.56 -13.19
CA VAL A 123 9.09 6.57 -13.12
C VAL A 123 9.74 6.66 -14.50
N CYS A 124 9.45 7.73 -15.22
CA CYS A 124 9.98 7.90 -16.57
C CYS A 124 10.10 9.38 -16.91
N ARG A 125 11.00 9.66 -17.85
CA ARG A 125 11.11 11.00 -18.40
C ARG A 125 10.03 11.18 -19.45
N VAL A 126 9.23 12.22 -19.30
CA VAL A 126 8.22 12.57 -20.31
C VAL A 126 8.90 13.29 -21.45
N ALA A 127 8.82 12.70 -22.65
CA ALA A 127 9.44 13.29 -23.82
C ALA A 127 8.67 14.52 -24.33
N ALA A 128 9.40 15.50 -24.83
CA ALA A 128 8.79 16.66 -25.44
C ALA A 128 7.99 16.26 -26.69
N LYS A 129 6.85 16.87 -26.86
CA LYS A 129 6.04 16.70 -28.06
C LYS A 129 6.65 17.53 -29.20
N ILE A 130 6.90 16.92 -30.33
CA ILE A 130 7.48 17.61 -31.50
C ILE A 130 6.34 18.22 -32.31
#